data_bdcebfe6d94287f62a3e371820a62e80
#
_entry.id   bdcebfe6d94287f62a3e371820a62e80
#
_cell.length_a   1.000
_cell.length_b   1.000
_cell.length_c   1.000
_cell.angle_alpha   90.00
_cell.angle_beta   90.00
_cell.angle_gamma   90.00
#
_symmetry.space_group_name_H-M   'P 1'
#
loop_
_entity.id
_entity.type
_entity.pdbx_description
1 polymer ?
#
loop_
_entity_poly.entity_id
_entity_poly.type
_entity_poly.pdbx_seq_one_letter_code
_entity_poly.pdbx_strand_id
1 'polypeptide(L)'
;MRQPRPLAFLWLLGAACATARSPGPAGPGPSDDLSARLVSRAESALGQRGPFVVGEERFPADCSGYAAAVYQAEGVPLRHLMARAAPGEASGVAAAYQAARAFGVVFGGGGEWPRPGDLVFFRDTYDRSRNGRLEQPFTHLGIVERVEDGTVTFLHRGGKAVVRGILTPGRPDLLRDPSGRELNTILRDKRVRHSGAPSLAGQLFEGYGRIDPERIPRELAGD
;
A
#
# COMPACT_ATOMS: atom_id res chain seq x y z
N MET A 1 1.04 -13.19 95.45
CA MET A 1 1.93 -13.06 94.29
C MET A 1 1.07 -13.11 93.04
N ARG A 2 0.80 -12.00 92.37
CA ARG A 2 0.01 -11.89 91.14
C ARG A 2 0.97 -11.57 89.94
N GLN A 3 0.98 -12.42 88.94
CA GLN A 3 1.75 -12.20 87.73
C GLN A 3 0.96 -11.26 86.79
N PRO A 4 1.66 -10.36 86.09
CA PRO A 4 1.05 -9.47 85.10
C PRO A 4 0.90 -10.18 83.71
N ARG A 5 -0.23 -9.92 83.09
CA ARG A 5 -0.56 -10.38 81.75
C ARG A 5 0.13 -9.49 80.72
N PRO A 6 0.68 -10.03 79.56
CA PRO A 6 1.18 -9.21 78.51
C PRO A 6 0.04 -8.70 77.60
N LEU A 7 0.13 -7.41 77.24
CA LEU A 7 -0.69 -6.74 76.23
C LEU A 7 -0.23 -7.16 74.86
N ALA A 8 -1.14 -7.78 74.08
CA ALA A 8 -0.92 -8.07 72.68
C ALA A 8 -1.16 -6.81 71.83
N PHE A 9 -0.11 -6.32 71.20
CA PHE A 9 -0.18 -5.26 70.16
C PHE A 9 -0.65 -5.87 68.84
N LEU A 10 -1.89 -5.49 68.39
CA LEU A 10 -2.43 -5.88 67.11
C LEU A 10 -1.90 -4.91 66.04
N TRP A 11 -0.98 -5.37 65.16
CA TRP A 11 -0.56 -4.62 63.98
C TRP A 11 -1.59 -4.82 62.87
N LEU A 12 -2.34 -3.76 62.52
CA LEU A 12 -3.17 -3.69 61.33
C LEU A 12 -2.28 -3.45 60.13
N LEU A 13 -2.03 -4.49 59.35
CA LEU A 13 -1.45 -4.39 58.01
C LEU A 13 -2.49 -3.84 57.03
N GLY A 14 -2.43 -2.57 56.73
CA GLY A 14 -3.18 -1.96 55.66
C GLY A 14 -2.65 -2.41 54.30
N ALA A 15 -3.36 -3.29 53.61
CA ALA A 15 -3.06 -3.63 52.22
C ALA A 15 -3.50 -2.47 51.30
N ALA A 16 -2.54 -1.69 50.82
CA ALA A 16 -2.78 -0.73 49.76
C ALA A 16 -2.95 -1.48 48.42
N CYS A 17 -4.18 -1.62 47.95
CA CYS A 17 -4.46 -2.04 46.58
C CYS A 17 -4.02 -0.95 45.60
N ALA A 18 -2.81 -1.11 45.07
CA ALA A 18 -2.39 -0.36 43.89
C ALA A 18 -3.19 -0.85 42.68
N THR A 19 -4.17 -0.10 42.25
CA THR A 19 -4.87 -0.33 40.97
C THR A 19 -3.89 -0.04 39.85
N ALA A 20 -3.29 -1.08 39.27
CA ALA A 20 -2.53 -0.98 38.04
C ALA A 20 -3.49 -0.48 36.94
N ARG A 21 -3.34 0.77 36.53
CA ARG A 21 -4.01 1.30 35.33
C ARG A 21 -3.49 0.50 34.14
N SER A 22 -4.38 -0.25 33.47
CA SER A 22 -4.08 -0.84 32.17
C SER A 22 -3.61 0.29 31.22
N PRO A 23 -2.51 0.12 30.48
CA PRO A 23 -2.14 1.09 29.45
C PRO A 23 -3.31 1.17 28.47
N GLY A 24 -3.81 2.37 28.21
CA GLY A 24 -4.78 2.63 27.16
C GLY A 24 -4.23 2.16 25.81
N PRO A 25 -5.10 1.96 24.79
CA PRO A 25 -4.63 1.58 23.47
C PRO A 25 -3.55 2.58 23.03
N ALA A 26 -2.40 2.04 22.58
CA ALA A 26 -1.33 2.87 22.02
C ALA A 26 -1.93 3.67 20.85
N GLY A 27 -1.66 4.97 20.81
CA GLY A 27 -2.03 5.79 19.66
C GLY A 27 -1.38 5.24 18.38
N PRO A 28 -1.90 5.62 17.19
CA PRO A 28 -1.34 5.16 15.93
C PRO A 28 0.16 5.44 15.89
N GLY A 29 0.95 4.43 15.50
CA GLY A 29 2.38 4.59 15.33
C GLY A 29 2.73 5.49 14.12
N PRO A 30 3.97 5.99 14.01
CA PRO A 30 4.40 6.83 12.88
C PRO A 30 4.14 6.21 11.51
N SER A 31 4.23 4.90 11.37
CA SER A 31 3.93 4.17 10.14
C SER A 31 2.43 4.13 9.81
N ASP A 32 1.57 4.06 10.82
CA ASP A 32 0.11 4.05 10.64
C ASP A 32 -0.37 5.45 10.22
N ASP A 33 0.27 6.48 10.75
CA ASP A 33 0.01 7.87 10.36
C ASP A 33 0.41 8.13 8.90
N LEU A 34 1.59 7.66 8.45
CA LEU A 34 1.99 7.78 7.04
C LEU A 34 1.02 7.03 6.13
N SER A 35 0.60 5.81 6.48
CA SER A 35 -0.38 5.04 5.72
C SER A 35 -1.68 5.82 5.51
N ALA A 36 -2.22 6.40 6.57
CA ALA A 36 -3.45 7.20 6.51
C ALA A 36 -3.28 8.44 5.62
N ARG A 37 -2.14 9.13 5.72
CA ARG A 37 -1.84 10.31 4.87
C ARG A 37 -1.69 9.92 3.40
N LEU A 38 -0.97 8.83 3.08
CA LEU A 38 -0.85 8.32 1.71
C LEU A 38 -2.21 8.01 1.09
N VAL A 39 -3.10 7.33 1.83
CA VAL A 39 -4.46 7.03 1.36
C VAL A 39 -5.25 8.32 1.13
N SER A 40 -5.29 9.23 2.10
CA SER A 40 -5.99 10.51 1.98
C SER A 40 -5.50 11.33 0.77
N ARG A 41 -4.19 11.36 0.55
CA ARG A 41 -3.58 12.01 -0.61
C ARG A 41 -3.98 11.31 -1.91
N ALA A 42 -3.94 9.99 -1.94
CA ALA A 42 -4.33 9.20 -3.11
C ALA A 42 -5.80 9.42 -3.49
N GLU A 43 -6.70 9.45 -2.51
CA GLU A 43 -8.13 9.72 -2.70
C GLU A 43 -8.41 11.14 -3.21
N SER A 44 -7.65 12.14 -2.73
CA SER A 44 -7.82 13.54 -3.15
C SER A 44 -7.58 13.75 -4.65
N ALA A 45 -6.90 12.82 -5.31
CA ALA A 45 -6.65 12.83 -6.75
C ALA A 45 -7.73 12.11 -7.58
N LEU A 46 -8.79 11.55 -6.97
CA LEU A 46 -9.86 10.86 -7.70
C LEU A 46 -10.46 11.76 -8.78
N GLY A 47 -10.61 11.21 -9.99
CA GLY A 47 -11.08 11.95 -11.16
C GLY A 47 -10.03 12.81 -11.85
N GLN A 48 -8.85 13.02 -11.27
CA GLN A 48 -7.77 13.81 -11.88
C GLN A 48 -7.26 13.16 -13.16
N ARG A 49 -7.07 13.97 -14.21
CA ARG A 49 -6.72 13.49 -15.57
C ARG A 49 -5.32 13.90 -16.01
N GLY A 50 -4.89 15.09 -15.67
CA GLY A 50 -3.64 15.69 -16.14
C GLY A 50 -2.41 15.16 -15.41
N PRO A 51 -1.25 15.73 -15.68
CA PRO A 51 -0.06 15.46 -14.89
C PRO A 51 -0.29 15.87 -13.44
N PHE A 52 0.41 15.18 -12.53
CA PHE A 52 0.33 15.48 -11.11
C PHE A 52 1.40 16.52 -10.75
N VAL A 53 1.11 17.39 -9.80
CA VAL A 53 2.03 18.46 -9.36
C VAL A 53 2.10 18.46 -7.84
N VAL A 54 3.33 18.49 -7.31
CA VAL A 54 3.60 18.59 -5.88
C VAL A 54 4.67 19.69 -5.70
N GLY A 55 4.30 20.81 -5.09
CA GLY A 55 5.14 21.99 -5.10
C GLY A 55 5.42 22.44 -6.55
N GLU A 56 6.68 22.54 -6.92
CA GLU A 56 7.13 22.88 -8.29
C GLU A 56 7.36 21.65 -9.17
N GLU A 57 7.33 20.44 -8.58
CA GLU A 57 7.65 19.21 -9.29
C GLU A 57 6.44 18.67 -10.07
N ARG A 58 6.68 18.28 -11.32
CA ARG A 58 5.66 17.68 -12.21
C ARG A 58 5.95 16.20 -12.41
N PHE A 59 4.90 15.41 -12.29
CA PHE A 59 4.91 13.96 -12.48
C PHE A 59 4.08 13.57 -13.70
N PRO A 60 4.47 12.53 -14.46
CA PRO A 60 3.72 12.06 -15.61
C PRO A 60 2.26 11.73 -15.30
N ALA A 61 1.37 11.86 -16.32
CA ALA A 61 -0.04 11.50 -16.22
C ALA A 61 -0.27 9.99 -16.44
N ASP A 62 0.53 9.15 -15.77
CA ASP A 62 0.44 7.70 -15.80
C ASP A 62 0.39 7.11 -14.38
N CYS A 63 0.34 5.78 -14.26
CA CYS A 63 0.21 5.11 -12.98
C CYS A 63 1.43 5.31 -12.07
N SER A 64 2.63 5.31 -12.63
CA SER A 64 3.87 5.50 -11.87
C SER A 64 4.06 6.95 -11.43
N GLY A 65 3.71 7.92 -12.29
CA GLY A 65 3.71 9.34 -11.94
C GLY A 65 2.67 9.67 -10.87
N TYR A 66 1.49 9.06 -10.93
CA TYR A 66 0.49 9.19 -9.87
C TYR A 66 1.03 8.71 -8.53
N ALA A 67 1.56 7.49 -8.45
CA ALA A 67 2.09 6.96 -7.20
C ALA A 67 3.26 7.80 -6.69
N ALA A 68 4.20 8.21 -7.57
CA ALA A 68 5.32 9.04 -7.19
C ALA A 68 4.87 10.40 -6.63
N ALA A 69 3.85 11.03 -7.21
CA ALA A 69 3.30 12.29 -6.71
C ALA A 69 2.64 12.15 -5.35
N VAL A 70 1.87 11.07 -5.13
CA VAL A 70 1.21 10.80 -3.83
C VAL A 70 2.27 10.62 -2.74
N TYR A 71 3.27 9.79 -2.97
CA TYR A 71 4.34 9.54 -2.01
C TYR A 71 5.19 10.79 -1.75
N GLN A 72 5.54 11.55 -2.81
CA GLN A 72 6.29 12.81 -2.69
C GLN A 72 5.55 13.84 -1.83
N ALA A 73 4.22 13.95 -1.98
CA ALA A 73 3.42 14.87 -1.19
C ALA A 73 3.42 14.56 0.31
N GLU A 74 3.74 13.31 0.68
CA GLU A 74 3.81 12.85 2.07
C GLU A 74 5.27 12.66 2.54
N GLY A 75 6.23 13.29 1.85
CA GLY A 75 7.64 13.30 2.25
C GLY A 75 8.44 12.04 1.88
N VAL A 76 7.86 11.13 1.08
CA VAL A 76 8.55 9.93 0.57
C VAL A 76 8.96 10.15 -0.88
N PRO A 77 10.23 10.37 -1.19
CA PRO A 77 10.71 10.75 -2.53
C PRO A 77 10.76 9.57 -3.49
N LEU A 78 9.60 8.93 -3.72
CA LEU A 78 9.51 7.67 -4.48
C LEU A 78 10.20 7.77 -5.85
N ARG A 79 10.07 8.89 -6.55
CA ARG A 79 10.73 9.10 -7.84
C ARG A 79 12.25 9.03 -7.76
N HIS A 80 12.87 9.62 -6.71
CA HIS A 80 14.30 9.53 -6.48
C HIS A 80 14.72 8.11 -6.07
N LEU A 81 13.90 7.44 -5.26
CA LEU A 81 14.12 6.03 -4.90
C LEU A 81 14.09 5.12 -6.15
N MET A 82 13.14 5.36 -7.06
CA MET A 82 13.04 4.66 -8.35
C MET A 82 14.32 4.84 -9.19
N ALA A 83 14.76 6.09 -9.35
CA ALA A 83 15.98 6.40 -10.12
C ALA A 83 17.23 5.76 -9.47
N ARG A 84 17.31 5.71 -8.16
CA ARG A 84 18.42 5.10 -7.41
C ARG A 84 18.44 3.58 -7.49
N ALA A 85 17.24 2.94 -7.36
CA ALA A 85 17.13 1.49 -7.34
C ALA A 85 17.24 0.85 -8.73
N ALA A 86 16.87 1.58 -9.79
CA ALA A 86 16.84 1.09 -11.17
C ALA A 86 17.35 2.13 -12.15
N PRO A 87 18.66 2.45 -12.13
CA PRO A 87 19.24 3.42 -13.06
C PRO A 87 19.04 2.99 -14.53
N GLY A 88 18.47 3.87 -15.34
CA GLY A 88 18.23 3.59 -16.76
C GLY A 88 17.00 2.72 -17.07
N GLU A 89 16.22 2.29 -16.08
CA GLU A 89 14.97 1.57 -16.32
C GLU A 89 13.92 2.51 -16.94
N ALA A 90 13.46 2.18 -18.13
CA ALA A 90 12.49 2.98 -18.87
C ALA A 90 11.05 2.80 -18.35
N SER A 91 10.76 1.71 -17.62
CA SER A 91 9.46 1.45 -17.04
C SER A 91 9.37 2.01 -15.64
N GLY A 92 8.56 3.05 -15.43
CA GLY A 92 8.31 3.61 -14.10
C GLY A 92 7.72 2.59 -13.13
N VAL A 93 6.93 1.62 -13.61
CA VAL A 93 6.36 0.57 -12.76
C VAL A 93 7.42 -0.42 -12.30
N ALA A 94 8.32 -0.86 -13.21
CA ALA A 94 9.44 -1.73 -12.85
C ALA A 94 10.40 -1.00 -11.88
N ALA A 95 10.68 0.27 -12.12
CA ALA A 95 11.50 1.09 -11.22
C ALA A 95 10.87 1.24 -9.83
N ALA A 96 9.55 1.42 -9.74
CA ALA A 96 8.82 1.47 -8.46
C ALA A 96 8.90 0.13 -7.70
N TYR A 97 8.81 -1.00 -8.41
CA TYR A 97 9.01 -2.31 -7.80
C TYR A 97 10.43 -2.48 -7.25
N GLN A 98 11.46 -2.07 -8.01
CA GLN A 98 12.85 -2.11 -7.55
C GLN A 98 13.08 -1.16 -6.36
N ALA A 99 12.43 0.00 -6.33
CA ALA A 99 12.48 0.91 -5.19
C ALA A 99 11.88 0.25 -3.94
N ALA A 100 10.70 -0.38 -4.03
CA ALA A 100 10.10 -1.10 -2.92
C ALA A 100 10.99 -2.26 -2.43
N ARG A 101 11.65 -2.96 -3.36
CA ARG A 101 12.58 -4.05 -3.03
C ARG A 101 13.85 -3.55 -2.31
N ALA A 102 14.39 -2.41 -2.72
CA ALA A 102 15.63 -1.86 -2.18
C ALA A 102 15.42 -1.11 -0.86
N PHE A 103 14.35 -0.32 -0.77
CA PHE A 103 14.07 0.58 0.35
C PHE A 103 12.84 0.17 1.17
N GLY A 104 12.49 -1.11 1.14
CA GLY A 104 11.34 -1.61 1.86
C GLY A 104 11.21 -3.11 1.72
N VAL A 105 10.01 -3.59 1.39
CA VAL A 105 9.71 -5.00 1.19
C VAL A 105 8.76 -5.19 0.01
N VAL A 106 8.99 -6.29 -0.74
CA VAL A 106 8.06 -6.77 -1.76
C VAL A 106 7.54 -8.15 -1.35
N PHE A 107 6.27 -8.40 -1.54
CA PHE A 107 5.62 -9.65 -1.15
C PHE A 107 4.47 -9.99 -2.11
N GLY A 108 4.15 -11.28 -2.20
CA GLY A 108 3.04 -11.80 -3.02
C GLY A 108 1.94 -12.38 -2.15
N GLY A 109 0.88 -12.90 -2.76
CA GLY A 109 -0.34 -13.40 -2.11
C GLY A 109 -0.20 -14.64 -1.20
N GLY A 110 0.96 -14.88 -0.59
CA GLY A 110 1.28 -16.09 0.19
C GLY A 110 1.30 -15.92 1.71
N GLY A 111 0.46 -15.05 2.30
CA GLY A 111 0.32 -14.98 3.76
C GLY A 111 0.33 -13.58 4.36
N GLU A 112 1.03 -12.61 3.78
CA GLU A 112 0.98 -11.23 4.24
C GLU A 112 0.00 -10.42 3.39
N TRP A 113 -0.95 -9.75 4.05
CA TRP A 113 -1.86 -8.80 3.42
C TRP A 113 -1.22 -7.42 3.32
N PRO A 114 -1.49 -6.67 2.24
CA PRO A 114 -1.03 -5.31 2.14
C PRO A 114 -1.73 -4.43 3.19
N ARG A 115 -1.09 -3.32 3.52
CA ARG A 115 -1.67 -2.26 4.35
C ARG A 115 -2.13 -1.10 3.46
N PRO A 116 -3.06 -0.27 3.91
CA PRO A 116 -3.35 0.99 3.25
C PRO A 116 -2.06 1.78 3.00
N GLY A 117 -1.93 2.34 1.81
CA GLY A 117 -0.72 3.05 1.38
C GLY A 117 0.32 2.19 0.65
N ASP A 118 0.29 0.85 0.75
CA ASP A 118 1.19 -0.02 -0.01
C ASP A 118 0.95 0.09 -1.52
N LEU A 119 1.98 -0.20 -2.31
CA LEU A 119 1.86 -0.34 -3.76
C LEU A 119 1.32 -1.73 -4.11
N VAL A 120 0.47 -1.79 -5.14
CA VAL A 120 0.03 -3.04 -5.77
C VAL A 120 0.49 -3.05 -7.21
N PHE A 121 1.08 -4.17 -7.67
CA PHE A 121 1.67 -4.31 -8.99
C PHE A 121 0.92 -5.32 -9.84
N PHE A 122 0.85 -5.02 -11.15
CA PHE A 122 0.18 -5.86 -12.14
C PHE A 122 1.07 -6.04 -13.37
N ARG A 123 0.95 -7.23 -13.97
CA ARG A 123 1.59 -7.62 -15.22
C ARG A 123 0.64 -7.49 -16.40
N ASP A 124 1.16 -7.45 -17.60
CA ASP A 124 0.40 -7.66 -18.85
C ASP A 124 -0.87 -6.82 -19.01
N THR A 125 -0.97 -5.64 -18.37
CA THR A 125 -2.16 -4.78 -18.53
C THR A 125 -2.22 -4.10 -19.90
N TYR A 126 -1.07 -3.97 -20.57
CA TYR A 126 -0.92 -3.53 -21.96
C TYR A 126 0.34 -4.15 -22.58
N ASP A 127 0.41 -4.18 -23.90
CA ASP A 127 1.59 -4.65 -24.64
C ASP A 127 2.57 -3.49 -24.83
N ARG A 128 3.57 -3.40 -23.92
CA ARG A 128 4.60 -2.36 -23.93
C ARG A 128 5.55 -2.53 -25.13
N SER A 129 5.89 -3.76 -25.46
CA SER A 129 6.84 -4.08 -26.53
C SER A 129 6.19 -4.09 -27.93
N ARG A 130 4.85 -4.03 -27.99
CA ARG A 130 4.06 -4.07 -29.24
C ARG A 130 4.34 -5.31 -30.09
N ASN A 131 4.68 -6.43 -29.45
CA ASN A 131 4.98 -7.70 -30.12
C ASN A 131 3.84 -8.73 -30.05
N GLY A 132 2.70 -8.36 -29.47
CA GLY A 132 1.55 -9.23 -29.27
C GLY A 132 1.69 -10.29 -28.19
N ARG A 133 2.81 -10.31 -27.44
CA ARG A 133 3.06 -11.28 -26.37
C ARG A 133 2.65 -10.75 -25.00
N LEU A 134 2.19 -11.67 -24.16
CA LEU A 134 1.76 -11.41 -22.78
C LEU A 134 2.85 -11.93 -21.83
N GLU A 135 3.98 -11.25 -21.77
CA GLU A 135 5.16 -11.68 -20.98
C GLU A 135 5.82 -10.47 -20.31
N GLN A 136 5.01 -9.47 -19.95
CA GLN A 136 5.57 -8.20 -19.48
C GLN A 136 5.25 -8.00 -17.99
N PRO A 137 6.22 -8.25 -17.10
CA PRO A 137 6.07 -7.93 -15.68
C PRO A 137 5.97 -6.43 -15.49
N PHE A 138 5.31 -6.01 -14.42
CA PHE A 138 5.28 -4.61 -13.96
C PHE A 138 4.82 -3.61 -15.02
N THR A 139 3.63 -3.83 -15.58
CA THR A 139 3.04 -2.91 -16.57
C THR A 139 2.09 -1.88 -15.96
N HIS A 140 1.60 -2.12 -14.72
CA HIS A 140 0.69 -1.22 -14.04
C HIS A 140 0.87 -1.29 -12.53
N LEU A 141 0.53 -0.20 -11.84
CA LEU A 141 0.52 -0.16 -10.38
C LEU A 141 -0.61 0.72 -9.85
N GLY A 142 -0.95 0.50 -8.59
CA GLY A 142 -1.85 1.33 -7.80
C GLY A 142 -1.37 1.46 -6.36
N ILE A 143 -2.11 2.23 -5.57
CA ILE A 143 -1.92 2.41 -4.12
C ILE A 143 -3.09 1.73 -3.42
N VAL A 144 -2.81 0.86 -2.47
CA VAL A 144 -3.83 0.18 -1.66
C VAL A 144 -4.58 1.21 -0.82
N GLU A 145 -5.89 1.26 -0.97
CA GLU A 145 -6.78 2.11 -0.19
C GLU A 145 -7.22 1.40 1.10
N ARG A 146 -7.71 0.17 0.96
CA ARG A 146 -8.15 -0.67 2.08
C ARG A 146 -8.15 -2.15 1.72
N VAL A 147 -8.21 -2.97 2.77
CA VAL A 147 -8.35 -4.43 2.66
C VAL A 147 -9.52 -4.86 3.53
N GLU A 148 -10.52 -5.52 2.95
CA GLU A 148 -11.72 -5.97 3.64
C GLU A 148 -12.12 -7.35 3.08
N ASP A 149 -12.36 -8.32 3.93
CA ASP A 149 -12.84 -9.67 3.58
C ASP A 149 -12.08 -10.33 2.41
N GLY A 150 -10.75 -10.23 2.42
CA GLY A 150 -9.91 -10.81 1.36
C GLY A 150 -9.96 -10.07 0.03
N THR A 151 -10.52 -8.87 0.01
CA THR A 151 -10.61 -7.97 -1.14
C THR A 151 -9.80 -6.71 -0.88
N VAL A 152 -8.99 -6.31 -1.85
CA VAL A 152 -8.19 -5.10 -1.84
C VAL A 152 -8.84 -4.06 -2.73
N THR A 153 -9.18 -2.90 -2.18
CA THR A 153 -9.50 -1.72 -2.98
C THR A 153 -8.22 -0.92 -3.18
N PHE A 154 -7.96 -0.50 -4.39
CA PHE A 154 -6.76 0.28 -4.72
C PHE A 154 -7.10 1.47 -5.61
N LEU A 155 -6.30 2.51 -5.51
CA LEU A 155 -6.39 3.73 -6.31
C LEU A 155 -5.31 3.70 -7.39
N HIS A 156 -5.68 3.93 -8.62
CA HIS A 156 -4.73 3.91 -9.73
C HIS A 156 -5.09 4.91 -10.84
N ARG A 157 -4.09 5.32 -11.60
CA ARG A 157 -4.32 6.09 -12.83
C ARG A 157 -4.77 5.12 -13.92
N GLY A 158 -6.09 4.89 -14.00
CA GLY A 158 -6.71 4.04 -15.01
C GLY A 158 -7.13 4.84 -16.25
N GLY A 159 -6.71 4.38 -17.45
CA GLY A 159 -7.13 5.02 -18.70
C GLY A 159 -6.99 6.54 -18.72
N LYS A 160 -8.03 7.29 -18.38
CA LYS A 160 -8.07 8.76 -18.48
C LYS A 160 -8.01 9.51 -17.15
N ALA A 161 -8.27 8.86 -16.02
CA ALA A 161 -8.37 9.50 -14.71
C ALA A 161 -7.90 8.57 -13.59
N VAL A 162 -7.67 9.12 -12.40
CA VAL A 162 -7.50 8.34 -11.18
C VAL A 162 -8.86 7.75 -10.80
N VAL A 163 -8.89 6.44 -10.58
CA VAL A 163 -10.10 5.68 -10.26
C VAL A 163 -9.79 4.61 -9.20
N ARG A 164 -10.84 4.05 -8.59
CA ARG A 164 -10.75 2.87 -7.75
C ARG A 164 -10.75 1.61 -8.60
N GLY A 165 -9.94 0.64 -8.18
CA GLY A 165 -9.96 -0.73 -8.67
C GLY A 165 -10.17 -1.71 -7.54
N ILE A 166 -10.65 -2.91 -7.88
CA ILE A 166 -10.91 -4.01 -6.95
C ILE A 166 -10.03 -5.20 -7.34
N LEU A 167 -9.42 -5.83 -6.35
CA LEU A 167 -8.59 -7.02 -6.48
C LEU A 167 -8.97 -8.03 -5.40
N THR A 168 -9.39 -9.21 -5.80
CA THR A 168 -9.65 -10.34 -4.88
C THR A 168 -8.71 -11.50 -5.27
N PRO A 169 -7.51 -11.59 -4.67
CA PRO A 169 -6.50 -12.59 -5.04
C PRO A 169 -6.98 -14.04 -4.92
N GLY A 170 -7.84 -14.32 -3.93
CA GLY A 170 -8.43 -15.64 -3.71
C GLY A 170 -9.48 -16.06 -4.76
N ARG A 171 -9.90 -15.14 -5.65
CA ARG A 171 -10.90 -15.37 -6.72
C ARG A 171 -10.47 -14.67 -8.00
N PRO A 172 -9.29 -14.99 -8.56
CA PRO A 172 -8.66 -14.21 -9.62
C PRO A 172 -9.47 -14.16 -10.91
N ASP A 173 -10.24 -15.21 -11.20
CA ASP A 173 -10.96 -15.40 -12.46
C ASP A 173 -12.40 -14.87 -12.45
N LEU A 174 -12.87 -14.33 -11.32
CA LEU A 174 -14.24 -13.87 -11.18
C LEU A 174 -14.32 -12.35 -11.27
N LEU A 175 -15.04 -11.84 -12.26
CA LEU A 175 -15.34 -10.42 -12.37
C LEU A 175 -16.30 -9.97 -11.26
N ARG A 176 -17.35 -10.78 -11.00
CA ARG A 176 -18.39 -10.51 -10.00
C ARG A 176 -18.76 -11.77 -9.25
N ASP A 177 -19.29 -11.62 -8.05
CA ASP A 177 -19.91 -12.71 -7.30
C ASP A 177 -21.39 -12.91 -7.73
N PRO A 178 -22.07 -13.95 -7.21
CA PRO A 178 -23.48 -14.20 -7.52
C PRO A 178 -24.44 -13.07 -7.11
N SER A 179 -24.05 -12.21 -6.18
CA SER A 179 -24.84 -11.03 -5.77
C SER A 179 -24.66 -9.84 -6.72
N GLY A 180 -23.72 -9.93 -7.67
CA GLY A 180 -23.39 -8.85 -8.61
C GLY A 180 -22.28 -7.91 -8.10
N ARG A 181 -21.72 -8.11 -6.90
CA ARG A 181 -20.61 -7.33 -6.36
C ARG A 181 -19.36 -7.56 -7.21
N GLU A 182 -18.66 -6.49 -7.59
CA GLU A 182 -17.39 -6.59 -8.29
C GLU A 182 -16.32 -7.22 -7.39
N LEU A 183 -15.60 -8.21 -7.92
CA LEU A 183 -14.49 -8.89 -7.27
C LEU A 183 -13.14 -8.51 -7.88
N ASN A 184 -13.11 -8.26 -9.19
CA ASN A 184 -11.89 -7.85 -9.87
C ASN A 184 -12.20 -6.86 -10.98
N THR A 185 -11.51 -5.73 -10.95
CA THR A 185 -11.59 -4.72 -12.03
C THR A 185 -10.89 -5.22 -13.29
N ILE A 186 -11.43 -4.88 -14.45
CA ILE A 186 -10.79 -5.14 -15.74
C ILE A 186 -9.66 -4.13 -15.94
N LEU A 187 -8.40 -4.59 -15.92
CA LEU A 187 -7.22 -3.74 -16.05
C LEU A 187 -6.61 -3.74 -17.46
N ARG A 188 -6.76 -4.81 -18.22
CA ARG A 188 -6.15 -4.87 -19.55
C ARG A 188 -6.85 -3.95 -20.53
N ASP A 189 -6.06 -3.22 -21.32
CA ASP A 189 -6.54 -2.36 -22.40
C ASP A 189 -7.42 -3.17 -23.38
N LYS A 190 -8.54 -2.58 -23.78
CA LYS A 190 -9.49 -3.20 -24.72
C LYS A 190 -8.84 -3.62 -26.04
N ARG A 191 -7.81 -2.89 -26.49
CA ARG A 191 -7.07 -3.16 -27.75
C ARG A 191 -6.22 -4.42 -27.70
N VAL A 192 -5.80 -4.88 -26.51
CA VAL A 192 -5.00 -6.09 -26.31
C VAL A 192 -5.80 -7.23 -25.67
N ARG A 193 -7.12 -7.06 -25.53
CA ARG A 193 -7.99 -8.14 -25.07
C ARG A 193 -8.35 -9.06 -26.23
N HIS A 194 -7.72 -10.24 -26.25
CA HIS A 194 -8.17 -11.34 -27.09
C HIS A 194 -9.18 -12.19 -26.33
N SER A 195 -10.02 -12.94 -27.06
CA SER A 195 -10.92 -13.91 -26.43
C SER A 195 -10.11 -14.89 -25.57
N GLY A 196 -10.46 -15.00 -24.29
CA GLY A 196 -9.76 -15.87 -23.32
C GLY A 196 -8.47 -15.32 -22.70
N ALA A 197 -7.96 -14.15 -23.12
CA ALA A 197 -6.78 -13.58 -22.49
C ALA A 197 -7.09 -13.03 -21.08
N PRO A 198 -6.18 -13.22 -20.10
CA PRO A 198 -6.31 -12.63 -18.77
C PRO A 198 -6.54 -11.11 -18.85
N SER A 199 -7.50 -10.59 -18.10
CA SER A 199 -7.82 -9.16 -18.11
C SER A 199 -8.24 -8.59 -16.76
N LEU A 200 -8.54 -9.47 -15.79
CA LEU A 200 -8.99 -9.09 -14.46
C LEU A 200 -7.79 -8.79 -13.54
N ALA A 201 -7.98 -7.91 -12.58
CA ALA A 201 -6.95 -7.55 -11.60
C ALA A 201 -6.36 -8.79 -10.91
N GLY A 202 -7.17 -9.77 -10.51
CA GLY A 202 -6.71 -11.01 -9.90
C GLY A 202 -5.81 -11.85 -10.81
N GLN A 203 -6.16 -11.94 -12.10
CA GLN A 203 -5.38 -12.68 -13.11
C GLN A 203 -4.04 -12.01 -13.45
N LEU A 204 -4.00 -10.69 -13.33
CA LEU A 204 -2.83 -9.86 -13.68
C LEU A 204 -2.01 -9.46 -12.45
N PHE A 205 -2.40 -9.87 -11.26
CA PHE A 205 -1.73 -9.54 -10.02
C PHE A 205 -0.30 -10.11 -9.99
N GLU A 206 0.67 -9.26 -9.64
CA GLU A 206 2.09 -9.61 -9.57
C GLU A 206 2.64 -9.58 -8.13
N GLY A 207 2.09 -8.73 -7.28
CA GLY A 207 2.52 -8.60 -5.89
C GLY A 207 2.28 -7.21 -5.32
N TYR A 208 2.74 -7.04 -4.09
CA TYR A 208 2.70 -5.78 -3.34
C TYR A 208 4.10 -5.27 -3.05
N GLY A 209 4.21 -3.98 -2.72
CA GLY A 209 5.43 -3.38 -2.24
C GLY A 209 5.14 -2.30 -1.20
N ARG A 210 5.94 -2.28 -0.15
CA ARG A 210 5.91 -1.26 0.89
C ARG A 210 7.22 -0.53 0.90
N ILE A 211 7.20 0.79 0.89
CA ILE A 211 8.38 1.60 1.16
C ILE A 211 8.49 1.77 2.68
N ASP A 212 9.69 1.55 3.20
CA ASP A 212 10.01 1.76 4.60
C ASP A 212 10.78 3.09 4.75
N PRO A 213 10.18 4.12 5.35
CA PRO A 213 10.85 5.40 5.51
C PRO A 213 12.19 5.32 6.26
N GLU A 214 12.34 4.35 7.15
CA GLU A 214 13.58 4.17 7.93
C GLU A 214 14.74 3.64 7.07
N ARG A 215 14.44 3.05 5.91
CA ARG A 215 15.44 2.57 4.93
C ARG A 215 15.78 3.60 3.86
N ILE A 216 15.15 4.76 3.88
CA ILE A 216 15.45 5.83 2.93
C ILE A 216 16.76 6.49 3.34
N PRO A 217 17.78 6.56 2.46
CA PRO A 217 19.01 7.29 2.74
C PRO A 217 18.70 8.77 3.05
N ARG A 218 19.35 9.31 4.08
CA ARG A 218 19.11 10.68 4.55
C ARG A 218 19.30 11.74 3.46
N GLU A 219 20.23 11.50 2.54
CA GLU A 219 20.44 12.38 1.39
C GLU A 219 19.30 12.42 0.37
N LEU A 220 18.35 11.47 0.46
CA LEU A 220 17.15 11.40 -0.38
C LEU A 220 15.88 11.76 0.41
N ALA A 221 15.90 11.69 1.72
CA ALA A 221 14.85 12.20 2.57
C ALA A 221 14.94 13.73 2.49
N GLY A 222 13.94 14.39 1.92
CA GLY A 222 13.89 15.87 1.90
C GLY A 222 13.98 16.43 3.33
N ASP A 223 14.67 17.54 3.45
CA ASP A 223 14.73 18.35 4.68
C ASP A 223 13.32 18.85 5.08
#